data_cbf3f1441940013bfb71376ce02b785d
#
_entry.id   cbf3f1441940013bfb71376ce02b785d
#
_cell.length_a   1.000
_cell.length_b   1.000
_cell.length_c   1.000
_cell.angle_alpha   90.00
_cell.angle_beta   90.00
_cell.angle_gamma   90.00
#
_symmetry.space_group_name_H-M   'P 1'
#
loop_
_entity.id
_entity.type
_entity.pdbx_description
1 polymer ?
#
loop_
_entity_poly.entity_id
_entity_poly.type
_entity_poly.pdbx_seq_one_letter_code
_entity_poly.pdbx_strand_id
1 'polypeptide(L)'
;MTFRTFLSIIVFLSIFAESCKAPQDQTKRTAFEPEPYEYALVIHGGAGNMNFESFPEEAQNRYKSALDSALQLGLDVLREGGASIDAVETVIRYMEDNPMFNAGKGAVFTHEGKNELDASIMTGQDLNAGAVAGVTDIRHPISAARAVMEKSEHVMMAGHGASVFAQEVGLEIVDPSYFFTQSRYDALRRAIAREEHGTVGCVALDKAGNLCAGTSTGGMTNKKYGRIGDSPIIGAGTYANNATCGVSGTGHGEYFIRWTVAHQISVLMEYKGYSVGQAADEVINKTLVDVGGEGGVICLDRYGRPAMVTNTNGMFRAYGNSEGEHLVAIFK
;
A
#
# COMPACT_ATOMS: atom_id res chain seq x y z
N MET A 1 39.88 72.66 -51.43
CA MET A 1 39.26 71.38 -51.25
C MET A 1 39.86 70.81 -50.00
N THR A 2 39.18 70.96 -48.85
CA THR A 2 39.66 70.55 -47.52
C THR A 2 38.62 69.77 -46.86
N PHE A 3 38.88 68.45 -46.65
CA PHE A 3 38.06 67.52 -45.93
C PHE A 3 38.26 67.75 -44.42
N ARG A 4 37.17 68.07 -43.71
CA ARG A 4 37.13 68.13 -42.23
C ARG A 4 36.61 66.80 -41.69
N THR A 5 37.48 66.11 -40.98
CA THR A 5 37.19 64.92 -40.22
C THR A 5 36.45 65.29 -38.93
N PHE A 6 35.23 64.81 -38.76
CA PHE A 6 34.50 64.88 -37.48
C PHE A 6 34.83 63.65 -36.65
N LEU A 7 35.43 63.85 -35.48
CA LEU A 7 35.74 62.83 -34.50
C LEU A 7 34.57 62.77 -33.48
N SER A 8 33.76 61.75 -33.59
CA SER A 8 32.65 61.49 -32.61
C SER A 8 33.23 60.73 -31.43
N ILE A 9 33.24 61.38 -30.26
CA ILE A 9 33.55 60.73 -28.96
C ILE A 9 32.30 60.02 -28.47
N ILE A 10 32.36 58.68 -28.45
CA ILE A 10 31.35 57.86 -27.80
C ILE A 10 31.72 57.65 -26.31
N VAL A 11 31.00 58.32 -25.43
CA VAL A 11 31.12 58.12 -23.98
C VAL A 11 30.34 56.84 -23.60
N PHE A 12 31.09 55.82 -23.25
CA PHE A 12 30.49 54.62 -22.65
C PHE A 12 30.10 54.89 -21.18
N LEU A 13 28.81 55.04 -20.93
CA LEU A 13 28.27 55.09 -19.57
C LEU A 13 28.13 53.63 -19.08
N SER A 14 29.11 53.18 -18.28
CA SER A 14 29.03 51.90 -17.56
C SER A 14 28.08 52.05 -16.40
N ILE A 15 26.83 51.57 -16.56
CA ILE A 15 25.87 51.42 -15.45
C ILE A 15 26.28 50.17 -14.68
N PHE A 16 26.89 50.37 -13.52
CA PHE A 16 27.03 49.31 -12.51
C PHE A 16 25.64 48.95 -11.96
N ALA A 17 25.06 47.87 -12.43
CA ALA A 17 23.93 47.25 -11.79
C ALA A 17 24.43 46.50 -10.52
N GLU A 18 24.40 47.19 -9.37
CA GLU A 18 24.49 46.49 -8.08
C GLU A 18 23.26 45.56 -7.96
N SER A 19 23.51 44.28 -8.19
CA SER A 19 22.53 43.23 -7.91
C SER A 19 22.31 43.20 -6.40
N CYS A 20 21.17 43.72 -5.94
CA CYS A 20 20.68 43.49 -4.60
C CYS A 20 20.52 41.99 -4.42
N LYS A 21 21.52 41.31 -3.87
CA LYS A 21 21.34 39.97 -3.31
C LYS A 21 20.45 40.16 -2.09
N ALA A 22 19.19 39.72 -2.20
CA ALA A 22 18.34 39.55 -1.03
C ALA A 22 19.11 38.69 -0.01
N PRO A 23 19.04 39.04 1.29
CA PRO A 23 19.64 38.19 2.32
C PRO A 23 19.02 36.82 2.22
N GLN A 24 19.83 35.80 1.90
CA GLN A 24 19.42 34.42 2.07
C GLN A 24 19.16 34.25 3.55
N ASP A 25 17.90 34.09 3.87
CA ASP A 25 17.44 33.72 5.21
C ASP A 25 18.07 32.36 5.56
N GLN A 26 19.19 32.41 6.31
CA GLN A 26 19.93 31.23 6.78
C GLN A 26 19.28 30.64 8.03
N THR A 27 18.03 30.91 8.29
CA THR A 27 17.23 30.14 9.24
C THR A 27 16.61 28.91 8.58
N LYS A 28 17.39 28.10 7.85
CA LYS A 28 17.09 26.69 7.81
C LYS A 28 17.30 26.18 9.24
N ARG A 29 16.22 26.19 10.05
CA ARG A 29 16.12 25.30 11.19
C ARG A 29 16.47 23.93 10.61
N THR A 30 17.61 23.39 11.01
CA THR A 30 17.88 21.96 10.90
C THR A 30 16.81 21.30 11.74
N ALA A 31 15.66 20.98 11.13
CA ALA A 31 14.71 20.09 11.75
C ALA A 31 15.53 18.84 12.06
N PHE A 32 15.60 18.48 13.33
CA PHE A 32 16.26 17.26 13.77
C PHE A 32 15.55 16.11 13.04
N GLU A 33 16.18 15.60 11.99
CA GLU A 33 15.66 14.39 11.33
C GLU A 33 15.84 13.25 12.31
N PRO A 34 14.78 12.52 12.66
CA PRO A 34 14.90 11.39 13.57
C PRO A 34 15.76 10.30 12.93
N GLU A 35 16.51 9.60 13.76
CA GLU A 35 17.23 8.41 13.30
C GLU A 35 16.21 7.35 12.81
N PRO A 36 16.47 6.72 11.67
CA PRO A 36 15.61 5.66 11.17
C PRO A 36 15.75 4.39 12.02
N TYR A 37 14.67 3.64 12.18
CA TYR A 37 14.76 2.28 12.66
C TYR A 37 15.61 1.43 11.69
N GLU A 38 16.35 0.47 12.21
CA GLU A 38 17.11 -0.46 11.38
C GLU A 38 16.20 -1.21 10.40
N TYR A 39 15.03 -1.61 10.88
CA TYR A 39 13.93 -2.13 10.07
C TYR A 39 12.59 -1.92 10.79
N ALA A 40 11.51 -1.90 10.00
CA ALA A 40 10.15 -1.81 10.52
C ALA A 40 9.15 -2.52 9.59
N LEU A 41 8.06 -3.01 10.16
CA LEU A 41 6.99 -3.69 9.44
C LEU A 41 5.63 -3.29 10.01
N VAL A 42 4.69 -2.97 9.12
CA VAL A 42 3.28 -2.75 9.46
C VAL A 42 2.38 -3.56 8.53
N ILE A 43 1.34 -4.19 9.09
CA ILE A 43 0.41 -5.03 8.34
C ILE A 43 -1.04 -4.68 8.65
N HIS A 44 -1.95 -4.99 7.72
CA HIS A 44 -3.39 -5.01 7.96
C HIS A 44 -4.07 -6.26 7.41
N GLY A 45 -5.15 -6.67 8.05
CA GLY A 45 -6.01 -7.79 7.65
C GLY A 45 -7.41 -7.35 7.23
N GLY A 46 -7.57 -6.07 6.87
CA GLY A 46 -8.85 -5.49 6.48
C GLY A 46 -9.36 -4.45 7.46
N ALA A 47 -10.16 -3.50 6.97
CA ALA A 47 -10.91 -2.53 7.76
C ALA A 47 -12.43 -2.73 7.55
N GLY A 48 -13.23 -2.32 8.51
CA GLY A 48 -14.68 -2.39 8.41
C GLY A 48 -15.41 -1.93 9.66
N ASN A 49 -16.73 -1.86 9.56
CA ASN A 49 -17.61 -1.51 10.67
C ASN A 49 -17.87 -2.74 11.56
N MET A 50 -16.87 -3.11 12.36
CA MET A 50 -16.92 -4.19 13.32
C MET A 50 -17.50 -3.69 14.64
N ASN A 51 -18.54 -4.36 15.15
CA ASN A 51 -19.05 -4.05 16.48
C ASN A 51 -18.30 -4.84 17.54
N PHE A 52 -17.59 -4.14 18.42
CA PHE A 52 -16.83 -4.73 19.53
C PHE A 52 -17.71 -5.63 20.41
N GLU A 53 -18.94 -5.21 20.73
CA GLU A 53 -19.84 -5.95 21.61
C GLU A 53 -20.34 -7.28 21.00
N SER A 54 -20.42 -7.36 19.68
CA SER A 54 -20.88 -8.55 18.95
C SER A 54 -19.75 -9.39 18.38
N PHE A 55 -18.49 -9.00 18.55
CA PHE A 55 -17.33 -9.74 18.05
C PHE A 55 -16.76 -10.64 19.18
N PRO A 56 -17.00 -11.97 19.14
CA PRO A 56 -16.65 -12.86 20.23
C PRO A 56 -15.15 -12.80 20.56
N GLU A 57 -14.81 -12.80 21.85
CA GLU A 57 -13.42 -12.71 22.32
C GLU A 57 -12.54 -13.82 21.73
N GLU A 58 -13.03 -15.04 21.60
CA GLU A 58 -12.31 -16.14 20.96
C GLU A 58 -11.95 -15.82 19.50
N ALA A 59 -12.87 -15.19 18.75
CA ALA A 59 -12.59 -14.77 17.38
C ALA A 59 -11.57 -13.64 17.35
N GLN A 60 -11.68 -12.65 18.25
CA GLN A 60 -10.66 -11.59 18.38
C GLN A 60 -9.26 -12.16 18.63
N ASN A 61 -9.17 -13.13 19.57
CA ASN A 61 -7.89 -13.76 19.92
C ASN A 61 -7.30 -14.56 18.74
N ARG A 62 -8.14 -15.25 17.96
CA ARG A 62 -7.69 -15.93 16.73
C ARG A 62 -7.14 -14.93 15.68
N TYR A 63 -7.81 -13.80 15.45
CA TYR A 63 -7.32 -12.77 14.53
C TYR A 63 -6.03 -12.13 15.04
N LYS A 64 -5.94 -11.81 16.34
CA LYS A 64 -4.71 -11.25 16.93
C LYS A 64 -3.54 -12.22 16.79
N SER A 65 -3.75 -13.52 17.06
CA SER A 65 -2.71 -14.54 16.90
C SER A 65 -2.28 -14.71 15.44
N ALA A 66 -3.21 -14.66 14.49
CA ALA A 66 -2.86 -14.74 13.07
C ALA A 66 -2.09 -13.50 12.58
N LEU A 67 -2.48 -12.30 13.04
CA LEU A 67 -1.75 -11.06 12.74
C LEU A 67 -0.35 -11.08 13.37
N ASP A 68 -0.24 -11.53 14.61
CA ASP A 68 1.04 -11.65 15.29
C ASP A 68 1.99 -12.62 14.56
N SER A 69 1.47 -13.78 14.16
CA SER A 69 2.25 -14.75 13.37
C SER A 69 2.73 -14.16 12.04
N ALA A 70 1.86 -13.45 11.33
CA ALA A 70 2.21 -12.78 10.08
C ALA A 70 3.29 -11.70 10.30
N LEU A 71 3.13 -10.88 11.36
CA LEU A 71 4.10 -9.85 11.74
C LEU A 71 5.47 -10.45 12.03
N GLN A 72 5.54 -11.51 12.86
CA GLN A 72 6.78 -12.15 13.22
C GLN A 72 7.51 -12.72 12.01
N LEU A 73 6.81 -13.40 11.09
CA LEU A 73 7.42 -13.91 9.85
C LEU A 73 8.12 -12.82 9.04
N GLY A 74 7.50 -11.65 8.88
CA GLY A 74 8.12 -10.53 8.17
C GLY A 74 9.27 -9.89 8.93
N LEU A 75 9.14 -9.74 10.26
CA LEU A 75 10.21 -9.21 11.11
C LEU A 75 11.43 -10.13 11.13
N ASP A 76 11.24 -11.46 11.08
CA ASP A 76 12.35 -12.41 11.01
C ASP A 76 13.14 -12.25 9.71
N VAL A 77 12.46 -12.12 8.56
CA VAL A 77 13.12 -11.83 7.27
C VAL A 77 13.96 -10.53 7.37
N LEU A 78 13.41 -9.45 7.91
CA LEU A 78 14.12 -8.17 8.02
C LEU A 78 15.28 -8.24 9.04
N ARG A 79 15.09 -8.93 10.15
CA ARG A 79 16.12 -9.14 11.19
C ARG A 79 17.33 -9.87 10.64
N GLU A 80 17.12 -10.87 9.77
CA GLU A 80 18.16 -11.63 9.10
C GLU A 80 18.83 -10.88 7.94
N GLY A 81 18.39 -9.66 7.64
CA GLY A 81 18.94 -8.80 6.59
C GLY A 81 18.29 -9.02 5.21
N GLY A 82 17.14 -9.68 5.15
CA GLY A 82 16.34 -9.82 3.93
C GLY A 82 15.77 -8.47 3.46
N ALA A 83 15.47 -8.39 2.17
CA ALA A 83 14.90 -7.18 1.57
C ALA A 83 13.44 -6.95 1.99
N SER A 84 13.01 -5.70 1.97
CA SER A 84 11.63 -5.30 2.27
C SER A 84 10.60 -6.02 1.39
N ILE A 85 10.93 -6.27 0.13
CA ILE A 85 10.07 -7.01 -0.79
C ILE A 85 9.89 -8.48 -0.38
N ASP A 86 10.93 -9.12 0.16
CA ASP A 86 10.87 -10.51 0.64
C ASP A 86 10.00 -10.61 1.89
N ALA A 87 10.09 -9.62 2.79
CA ALA A 87 9.24 -9.53 3.97
C ALA A 87 7.77 -9.33 3.58
N VAL A 88 7.49 -8.40 2.66
CA VAL A 88 6.11 -8.13 2.17
C VAL A 88 5.51 -9.38 1.51
N GLU A 89 6.23 -10.03 0.61
CA GLU A 89 5.74 -11.26 -0.03
C GLU A 89 5.50 -12.37 0.99
N THR A 90 6.43 -12.60 1.91
CA THR A 90 6.32 -13.65 2.94
C THR A 90 5.08 -13.45 3.81
N VAL A 91 4.85 -12.24 4.27
CA VAL A 91 3.67 -11.88 5.09
C VAL A 91 2.38 -12.09 4.34
N ILE A 92 2.29 -11.54 3.12
CA ILE A 92 1.04 -11.61 2.35
C ILE A 92 0.75 -13.05 1.93
N ARG A 93 1.74 -13.87 1.55
CA ARG A 93 1.56 -15.31 1.28
C ARG A 93 0.99 -16.05 2.48
N TYR A 94 1.51 -15.79 3.69
CA TYR A 94 0.93 -16.37 4.90
C TYR A 94 -0.54 -15.97 5.06
N MET A 95 -0.88 -14.72 4.79
CA MET A 95 -2.26 -14.24 4.90
C MET A 95 -3.15 -14.78 3.77
N GLU A 96 -2.62 -15.00 2.57
CA GLU A 96 -3.30 -15.65 1.45
C GLU A 96 -3.58 -17.15 1.72
N ASP A 97 -2.72 -17.86 2.45
CA ASP A 97 -2.98 -19.25 2.87
C ASP A 97 -3.95 -19.34 4.05
N ASN A 98 -4.21 -18.26 4.78
CA ASN A 98 -5.06 -18.23 5.96
C ASN A 98 -6.52 -17.86 5.62
N PRO A 99 -7.50 -18.78 5.77
CA PRO A 99 -8.89 -18.54 5.38
C PRO A 99 -9.63 -17.45 6.21
N MET A 100 -9.00 -16.93 7.27
CA MET A 100 -9.59 -15.85 8.06
C MET A 100 -9.56 -14.51 7.31
N PHE A 101 -8.58 -14.28 6.44
CA PHE A 101 -8.42 -13.04 5.71
C PHE A 101 -9.09 -13.09 4.33
N ASN A 102 -9.53 -11.95 3.81
CA ASN A 102 -10.10 -11.85 2.47
C ASN A 102 -8.99 -11.70 1.42
N ALA A 103 -8.19 -12.72 1.26
CA ALA A 103 -7.15 -12.87 0.23
C ALA A 103 -6.88 -14.36 0.04
N GLY A 104 -6.45 -14.78 -1.14
CA GLY A 104 -6.11 -16.18 -1.44
C GLY A 104 -7.21 -17.14 -0.99
N LYS A 105 -6.87 -18.10 -0.11
CA LYS A 105 -7.79 -19.15 0.38
C LYS A 105 -9.02 -18.62 1.14
N GLY A 106 -8.94 -17.42 1.71
CA GLY A 106 -10.06 -16.79 2.41
C GLY A 106 -10.84 -15.80 1.58
N ALA A 107 -10.57 -15.71 0.26
CA ALA A 107 -11.21 -14.77 -0.62
C ALA A 107 -12.74 -14.94 -0.66
N VAL A 108 -13.43 -13.80 -0.74
CA VAL A 108 -14.88 -13.75 -0.94
C VAL A 108 -15.28 -14.23 -2.32
N PHE A 109 -16.57 -14.48 -2.51
CA PHE A 109 -17.13 -14.93 -3.77
C PHE A 109 -17.74 -13.80 -4.59
N THR A 110 -17.59 -13.88 -5.91
CA THR A 110 -18.33 -13.08 -6.88
C THR A 110 -19.81 -13.45 -6.87
N HIS A 111 -20.64 -12.67 -7.56
CA HIS A 111 -22.06 -12.97 -7.77
C HIS A 111 -22.28 -14.33 -8.42
N GLU A 112 -21.38 -14.75 -9.29
CA GLU A 112 -21.40 -16.02 -10.03
C GLU A 112 -20.89 -17.20 -9.17
N GLY A 113 -20.52 -16.97 -7.91
CA GLY A 113 -20.02 -18.01 -6.99
C GLY A 113 -18.59 -18.45 -7.28
N LYS A 114 -17.75 -17.58 -7.84
CA LYS A 114 -16.32 -17.79 -8.10
C LYS A 114 -15.47 -16.94 -7.14
N ASN A 115 -14.23 -17.37 -6.89
CA ASN A 115 -13.23 -16.52 -6.27
C ASN A 115 -12.38 -15.88 -7.36
N GLU A 116 -12.30 -14.55 -7.36
CA GLU A 116 -11.42 -13.75 -8.22
C GLU A 116 -10.52 -12.92 -7.32
N LEU A 117 -9.21 -13.00 -7.57
CA LEU A 117 -8.18 -12.49 -6.69
C LEU A 117 -7.41 -11.37 -7.38
N ASP A 118 -7.04 -10.37 -6.61
CA ASP A 118 -6.27 -9.22 -7.06
C ASP A 118 -5.09 -9.01 -6.10
N ALA A 119 -3.91 -8.64 -6.63
CA ALA A 119 -2.76 -8.28 -5.81
C ALA A 119 -1.84 -7.29 -6.52
N SER A 120 -1.11 -6.49 -5.74
CA SER A 120 -0.01 -5.68 -6.24
C SER A 120 1.12 -5.54 -5.22
N ILE A 121 2.32 -5.28 -5.73
CA ILE A 121 3.52 -5.02 -4.96
C ILE A 121 4.31 -3.89 -5.62
N MET A 122 4.96 -3.04 -4.81
CA MET A 122 5.74 -1.91 -5.30
C MET A 122 6.95 -1.67 -4.41
N THR A 123 8.12 -1.47 -5.04
CA THR A 123 9.36 -1.06 -4.37
C THR A 123 9.51 0.45 -4.37
N GLY A 124 9.94 1.02 -3.23
CA GLY A 124 10.11 2.46 -3.08
C GLY A 124 11.42 2.99 -3.64
N GLN A 125 12.39 2.12 -3.89
CA GLN A 125 13.74 2.49 -4.33
C GLN A 125 13.75 3.03 -5.77
N ASP A 126 13.04 2.36 -6.66
CA ASP A 126 13.03 2.61 -8.11
C ASP A 126 11.63 2.81 -8.68
N LEU A 127 10.61 2.79 -7.81
CA LEU A 127 9.18 2.86 -8.13
C LEU A 127 8.72 1.71 -9.03
N ASN A 128 9.46 0.60 -9.06
CA ASN A 128 9.08 -0.57 -9.82
C ASN A 128 7.89 -1.27 -9.17
N ALA A 129 6.98 -1.79 -9.98
CA ALA A 129 5.73 -2.36 -9.48
C ALA A 129 5.22 -3.48 -10.37
N GLY A 130 4.44 -4.37 -9.76
CA GLY A 130 3.74 -5.43 -10.46
C GLY A 130 2.38 -5.70 -9.85
N ALA A 131 1.44 -6.13 -10.69
CA ALA A 131 0.07 -6.41 -10.27
C ALA A 131 -0.55 -7.56 -11.08
N VAL A 132 -1.49 -8.26 -10.43
CA VAL A 132 -2.41 -9.20 -11.09
C VAL A 132 -3.84 -8.90 -10.66
N ALA A 133 -4.80 -9.06 -11.58
CA ALA A 133 -6.20 -8.82 -11.32
C ALA A 133 -7.11 -9.89 -11.92
N GLY A 134 -8.19 -10.24 -11.20
CA GLY A 134 -9.20 -11.19 -11.65
C GLY A 134 -8.64 -12.60 -11.91
N VAL A 135 -7.59 -13.03 -11.19
CA VAL A 135 -7.03 -14.38 -11.32
C VAL A 135 -7.82 -15.36 -10.45
N THR A 136 -7.92 -16.62 -10.89
CA THR A 136 -8.80 -17.61 -10.25
C THR A 136 -8.11 -18.90 -9.84
N ASP A 137 -6.84 -19.07 -10.17
CA ASP A 137 -6.10 -20.33 -10.09
C ASP A 137 -4.64 -20.16 -9.63
N ILE A 138 -4.18 -18.93 -9.42
CA ILE A 138 -2.84 -18.66 -8.87
C ILE A 138 -2.90 -18.75 -7.35
N ARG A 139 -2.17 -19.72 -6.75
CA ARG A 139 -2.20 -19.97 -5.31
C ARG A 139 -1.87 -18.71 -4.50
N HIS A 140 -0.80 -18.00 -4.90
CA HIS A 140 -0.34 -16.78 -4.24
C HIS A 140 -0.32 -15.61 -5.24
N PRO A 141 -1.40 -14.84 -5.35
CA PRO A 141 -1.47 -13.67 -6.22
C PRO A 141 -0.35 -12.65 -5.98
N ILE A 142 0.11 -12.47 -4.74
CA ILE A 142 1.21 -11.55 -4.44
C ILE A 142 2.53 -11.98 -5.08
N SER A 143 2.81 -13.29 -5.13
CA SER A 143 4.00 -13.82 -5.83
C SER A 143 3.90 -13.62 -7.34
N ALA A 144 2.69 -13.70 -7.91
CA ALA A 144 2.46 -13.38 -9.32
C ALA A 144 2.65 -11.90 -9.59
N ALA A 145 2.16 -11.02 -8.72
CA ALA A 145 2.41 -9.58 -8.82
C ALA A 145 3.91 -9.27 -8.80
N ARG A 146 4.68 -9.88 -7.89
CA ARG A 146 6.14 -9.79 -7.86
C ARG A 146 6.78 -10.31 -9.14
N ALA A 147 6.34 -11.44 -9.65
CA ALA A 147 6.88 -12.00 -10.90
C ALA A 147 6.59 -11.10 -12.11
N VAL A 148 5.43 -10.46 -12.18
CA VAL A 148 5.14 -9.45 -13.21
C VAL A 148 6.17 -8.33 -13.17
N MET A 149 6.48 -7.80 -11.98
CA MET A 149 7.47 -6.74 -11.81
C MET A 149 8.89 -7.17 -12.19
N GLU A 150 9.31 -8.39 -11.77
CA GLU A 150 10.72 -8.81 -11.88
C GLU A 150 11.04 -9.53 -13.20
N LYS A 151 10.04 -10.15 -13.86
CA LYS A 151 10.24 -11.08 -14.98
C LYS A 151 9.51 -10.67 -16.27
N SER A 152 8.92 -9.47 -16.31
CA SER A 152 8.24 -8.96 -17.51
C SER A 152 8.50 -7.46 -17.69
N GLU A 153 8.15 -6.94 -18.88
CA GLU A 153 8.15 -5.50 -19.17
C GLU A 153 6.83 -4.82 -18.76
N HIS A 154 5.88 -5.58 -18.20
CA HIS A 154 4.55 -5.10 -17.86
C HIS A 154 4.46 -4.77 -16.36
N VAL A 155 3.56 -3.87 -16.03
CA VAL A 155 3.23 -3.54 -14.62
C VAL A 155 2.01 -4.33 -14.16
N MET A 156 1.09 -4.71 -15.06
CA MET A 156 -0.15 -5.37 -14.68
C MET A 156 -0.59 -6.40 -15.71
N MET A 157 -1.00 -7.58 -15.22
CA MET A 157 -1.62 -8.64 -16.01
C MET A 157 -2.96 -9.04 -15.39
N ALA A 158 -3.89 -9.59 -16.19
CA ALA A 158 -5.23 -9.94 -15.70
C ALA A 158 -5.75 -11.26 -16.22
N GLY A 159 -6.63 -11.89 -15.43
CA GLY A 159 -7.39 -13.09 -15.80
C GLY A 159 -6.50 -14.23 -16.32
N HIS A 160 -6.98 -14.92 -17.34
CA HIS A 160 -6.28 -16.09 -17.90
C HIS A 160 -4.85 -15.78 -18.41
N GLY A 161 -4.60 -14.59 -18.94
CA GLY A 161 -3.24 -14.20 -19.37
C GLY A 161 -2.25 -14.16 -18.22
N ALA A 162 -2.68 -13.68 -17.06
CA ALA A 162 -1.86 -13.72 -15.84
C ALA A 162 -1.59 -15.15 -15.35
N SER A 163 -2.56 -16.06 -15.46
CA SER A 163 -2.40 -17.48 -15.11
C SER A 163 -1.39 -18.17 -16.04
N VAL A 164 -1.45 -17.92 -17.34
CA VAL A 164 -0.46 -18.46 -18.31
C VAL A 164 0.94 -17.97 -17.96
N PHE A 165 1.12 -16.67 -17.75
CA PHE A 165 2.40 -16.11 -17.34
C PHE A 165 2.90 -16.71 -16.02
N ALA A 166 2.04 -16.83 -15.02
CA ALA A 166 2.39 -17.43 -13.72
C ALA A 166 2.91 -18.87 -13.88
N GLN A 167 2.26 -19.66 -14.72
CA GLN A 167 2.70 -21.02 -15.05
C GLN A 167 4.06 -21.05 -15.76
N GLU A 168 4.27 -20.15 -16.74
CA GLU A 168 5.53 -20.05 -17.49
C GLU A 168 6.72 -19.70 -16.59
N VAL A 169 6.51 -18.85 -15.57
CA VAL A 169 7.56 -18.46 -14.61
C VAL A 169 7.69 -19.43 -13.42
N GLY A 170 6.94 -20.54 -13.42
CA GLY A 170 7.05 -21.63 -12.44
C GLY A 170 6.29 -21.38 -11.13
N LEU A 171 5.28 -20.53 -11.11
CA LEU A 171 4.42 -20.35 -9.94
C LEU A 171 3.38 -21.47 -9.82
N GLU A 172 2.94 -21.73 -8.60
CA GLU A 172 1.98 -22.78 -8.30
C GLU A 172 0.56 -22.38 -8.77
N ILE A 173 0.04 -23.17 -9.71
CA ILE A 173 -1.35 -23.09 -10.19
C ILE A 173 -2.16 -24.16 -9.48
N VAL A 174 -3.33 -23.78 -8.99
CA VAL A 174 -4.23 -24.65 -8.22
C VAL A 174 -5.58 -24.73 -8.92
N ASP A 175 -6.34 -25.81 -8.66
CA ASP A 175 -7.74 -25.85 -9.06
C ASP A 175 -8.51 -24.73 -8.33
N PRO A 176 -9.41 -23.97 -8.99
CA PRO A 176 -10.16 -22.90 -8.36
C PRO A 176 -10.92 -23.30 -7.08
N SER A 177 -11.29 -24.59 -6.91
CA SER A 177 -11.89 -25.10 -5.68
C SER A 177 -10.98 -25.02 -4.45
N TYR A 178 -9.65 -24.81 -4.65
CA TYR A 178 -8.72 -24.55 -3.55
C TYR A 178 -9.14 -23.35 -2.70
N PHE A 179 -9.71 -22.32 -3.30
CA PHE A 179 -10.12 -21.08 -2.63
C PHE A 179 -11.49 -21.19 -1.95
N PHE A 180 -12.21 -22.27 -2.19
CA PHE A 180 -13.54 -22.45 -1.60
C PHE A 180 -13.45 -22.58 -0.09
N THR A 181 -14.22 -21.74 0.63
CA THR A 181 -14.48 -21.90 2.07
C THR A 181 -15.98 -21.81 2.33
N GLN A 182 -16.51 -22.72 3.14
CA GLN A 182 -17.95 -22.76 3.45
C GLN A 182 -18.43 -21.45 4.08
N SER A 183 -17.63 -20.86 4.98
CA SER A 183 -17.97 -19.61 5.67
C SER A 183 -18.14 -18.43 4.70
N ARG A 184 -17.26 -18.31 3.68
CA ARG A 184 -17.34 -17.25 2.64
C ARG A 184 -18.50 -17.51 1.68
N TYR A 185 -18.77 -18.78 1.34
CA TYR A 185 -19.92 -19.13 0.52
C TYR A 185 -21.24 -18.82 1.24
N ASP A 186 -21.34 -19.12 2.55
CA ASP A 186 -22.50 -18.75 3.36
C ASP A 186 -22.62 -17.22 3.49
N ALA A 187 -21.50 -16.48 3.56
CA ALA A 187 -21.50 -15.04 3.53
C ALA A 187 -22.05 -14.50 2.20
N LEU A 188 -21.66 -15.06 1.05
CA LEU A 188 -22.26 -14.71 -0.26
C LEU A 188 -23.78 -14.89 -0.22
N ARG A 189 -24.27 -16.01 0.29
CA ARG A 189 -25.73 -16.27 0.39
C ARG A 189 -26.44 -15.25 1.27
N ARG A 190 -25.79 -14.74 2.31
CA ARG A 190 -26.31 -13.66 3.18
C ARG A 190 -26.13 -12.28 2.57
N ALA A 191 -25.04 -12.03 1.83
CA ALA A 191 -24.66 -10.72 1.29
C ALA A 191 -25.49 -10.26 0.10
N ILE A 192 -26.38 -11.13 -0.42
CA ILE A 192 -27.49 -10.64 -1.26
C ILE A 192 -28.30 -9.55 -0.50
N ALA A 193 -28.04 -9.38 0.81
CA ALA A 193 -28.63 -8.40 1.71
C ALA A 193 -27.65 -7.37 2.35
N ARG A 194 -26.31 -7.54 2.28
CA ARG A 194 -25.30 -6.63 2.88
C ARG A 194 -23.93 -6.78 2.23
N GLU A 195 -23.25 -5.67 1.95
CA GLU A 195 -21.87 -5.62 1.44
C GLU A 195 -20.86 -5.86 2.57
N GLU A 196 -19.91 -6.79 2.38
CA GLU A 196 -18.77 -7.03 3.27
C GLU A 196 -17.47 -6.87 2.47
N HIS A 197 -16.54 -6.09 3.01
CA HIS A 197 -15.23 -5.81 2.42
C HIS A 197 -14.12 -6.37 3.33
N GLY A 198 -12.97 -6.62 2.77
CA GLY A 198 -11.75 -6.92 3.48
C GLY A 198 -10.59 -7.05 2.49
N THR A 199 -9.37 -6.79 2.94
CA THR A 199 -8.15 -6.79 2.14
C THR A 199 -7.00 -7.03 3.09
N VAL A 200 -5.93 -7.69 2.64
CA VAL A 200 -4.68 -7.79 3.41
C VAL A 200 -3.61 -6.90 2.82
N GLY A 201 -2.72 -6.39 3.66
CA GLY A 201 -1.60 -5.59 3.20
C GLY A 201 -0.43 -5.59 4.16
N CYS A 202 0.73 -5.24 3.59
CA CYS A 202 1.98 -5.15 4.32
C CYS A 202 2.83 -4.01 3.75
N VAL A 203 3.48 -3.26 4.64
CA VAL A 203 4.53 -2.30 4.29
C VAL A 203 5.75 -2.61 5.14
N ALA A 204 6.92 -2.69 4.51
CA ALA A 204 8.19 -3.00 5.14
C ALA A 204 9.25 -1.95 4.83
N LEU A 205 10.09 -1.65 5.81
CA LEU A 205 11.37 -0.95 5.67
C LEU A 205 12.49 -1.94 6.00
N ASP A 206 13.44 -2.15 5.10
CA ASP A 206 14.60 -3.01 5.33
C ASP A 206 15.83 -2.24 5.84
N LYS A 207 16.87 -3.00 6.23
CA LYS A 207 18.15 -2.45 6.74
C LYS A 207 18.92 -1.60 5.72
N ALA A 208 18.61 -1.73 4.44
CA ALA A 208 19.18 -0.89 3.39
C ALA A 208 18.42 0.45 3.22
N GLY A 209 17.35 0.67 4.00
CA GLY A 209 16.49 1.86 3.91
C GLY A 209 15.48 1.80 2.77
N ASN A 210 15.21 0.62 2.22
CA ASN A 210 14.25 0.46 1.14
C ASN A 210 12.86 0.13 1.68
N LEU A 211 11.87 0.86 1.18
CA LEU A 211 10.46 0.61 1.41
C LEU A 211 9.89 -0.33 0.33
N CYS A 212 9.01 -1.22 0.76
CA CYS A 212 8.16 -2.00 -0.12
C CYS A 212 6.74 -2.03 0.44
N ALA A 213 5.73 -1.93 -0.43
CA ALA A 213 4.33 -2.08 -0.09
C ALA A 213 3.68 -3.16 -0.96
N GLY A 214 2.76 -3.92 -0.38
CA GLY A 214 1.97 -4.92 -1.09
C GLY A 214 0.57 -5.03 -0.53
N THR A 215 -0.38 -5.38 -1.40
CA THR A 215 -1.79 -5.54 -1.08
C THR A 215 -2.35 -6.74 -1.84
N SER A 216 -3.21 -7.54 -1.21
CA SER A 216 -3.89 -8.70 -1.82
C SER A 216 -5.33 -8.83 -1.32
N THR A 217 -6.24 -9.23 -2.21
CA THR A 217 -7.67 -9.28 -1.89
C THR A 217 -8.45 -10.24 -2.78
N GLY A 218 -9.60 -10.74 -2.27
CA GLY A 218 -10.70 -11.28 -3.07
C GLY A 218 -11.70 -10.21 -3.54
N GLY A 219 -11.49 -8.95 -3.17
CA GLY A 219 -12.39 -7.84 -3.47
C GLY A 219 -13.59 -7.75 -2.53
N MET A 220 -14.75 -7.38 -3.08
CA MET A 220 -16.03 -7.22 -2.42
C MET A 220 -16.89 -8.48 -2.56
N THR A 221 -17.54 -8.93 -1.49
CA THR A 221 -18.50 -10.02 -1.55
C THR A 221 -19.63 -9.69 -2.52
N ASN A 222 -20.05 -10.66 -3.35
CA ASN A 222 -21.10 -10.47 -4.35
C ASN A 222 -20.75 -9.47 -5.48
N LYS A 223 -19.45 -9.20 -5.70
CA LYS A 223 -19.02 -8.35 -6.83
C LYS A 223 -19.45 -8.93 -8.16
N LYS A 224 -19.78 -8.07 -9.11
CA LYS A 224 -20.30 -8.42 -10.45
C LYS A 224 -19.40 -7.90 -11.55
N TYR A 225 -19.58 -8.44 -12.76
CA TYR A 225 -19.01 -7.91 -14.00
C TYR A 225 -17.47 -7.84 -14.02
N GLY A 226 -16.78 -8.73 -13.27
CA GLY A 226 -15.33 -8.68 -13.15
C GLY A 226 -14.83 -7.42 -12.44
N ARG A 227 -15.58 -6.91 -11.43
CA ARG A 227 -15.20 -5.71 -10.67
C ARG A 227 -13.82 -5.89 -10.05
N ILE A 228 -12.95 -4.94 -10.32
CA ILE A 228 -11.63 -4.81 -9.72
C ILE A 228 -11.65 -3.61 -8.75
N GLY A 229 -11.13 -3.79 -7.54
CA GLY A 229 -10.97 -2.74 -6.54
C GLY A 229 -9.64 -1.99 -6.67
N ASP A 230 -9.28 -1.31 -5.60
CA ASP A 230 -8.05 -0.51 -5.49
C ASP A 230 -6.78 -1.35 -5.32
N SER A 231 -6.89 -2.55 -4.76
CA SER A 231 -5.73 -3.36 -4.35
C SER A 231 -4.71 -3.62 -5.46
N PRO A 232 -5.08 -3.95 -6.73
CA PRO A 232 -4.11 -4.15 -7.80
C PRO A 232 -3.68 -2.84 -8.49
N ILE A 233 -4.23 -1.69 -8.10
CA ILE A 233 -4.00 -0.41 -8.77
C ILE A 233 -2.95 0.40 -8.00
N ILE A 234 -1.76 0.52 -8.61
CA ILE A 234 -0.66 1.32 -8.07
C ILE A 234 -1.09 2.78 -7.93
N GLY A 235 -0.83 3.35 -6.76
CA GLY A 235 -1.26 4.70 -6.38
C GLY A 235 -2.65 4.76 -5.74
N ALA A 236 -3.49 3.74 -5.89
CA ALA A 236 -4.81 3.65 -5.25
C ALA A 236 -4.74 2.86 -3.94
N GLY A 237 -4.58 1.53 -4.01
CA GLY A 237 -4.48 0.64 -2.85
C GLY A 237 -3.06 0.36 -2.40
N THR A 238 -2.07 0.52 -3.27
CA THR A 238 -0.66 0.22 -3.01
C THR A 238 0.24 1.31 -3.58
N TYR A 239 1.19 1.79 -2.77
CA TYR A 239 2.22 2.72 -3.24
C TYR A 239 3.47 2.62 -2.36
N ALA A 240 4.66 2.78 -2.95
CA ALA A 240 5.92 2.89 -2.22
C ALA A 240 6.86 3.88 -2.89
N ASN A 241 7.50 4.72 -2.07
CA ASN A 241 8.53 5.67 -2.50
C ASN A 241 9.49 5.93 -1.33
N ASN A 242 10.77 5.59 -1.49
CA ASN A 242 11.79 5.79 -0.46
C ASN A 242 11.96 7.25 -0.03
N ALA A 243 11.57 8.21 -0.86
CA ALA A 243 11.62 9.63 -0.49
C ALA A 243 10.52 10.03 0.51
N THR A 244 9.44 9.27 0.60
CA THR A 244 8.25 9.61 1.40
C THR A 244 7.79 8.47 2.30
N CYS A 245 7.00 7.53 1.74
CA CYS A 245 6.38 6.43 2.49
C CYS A 245 6.01 5.23 1.62
N GLY A 246 5.79 4.07 2.28
CA GLY A 246 4.99 2.98 1.74
C GLY A 246 3.57 3.05 2.29
N VAL A 247 2.58 2.65 1.48
CA VAL A 247 1.14 2.67 1.81
C VAL A 247 0.46 1.41 1.29
N SER A 248 -0.37 0.78 2.13
CA SER A 248 -1.34 -0.24 1.73
C SER A 248 -2.72 0.11 2.27
N GLY A 249 -3.73 0.04 1.41
CA GLY A 249 -5.09 0.46 1.68
C GLY A 249 -6.09 -0.69 1.77
N THR A 250 -7.19 -0.44 2.45
CA THR A 250 -8.34 -1.35 2.59
C THR A 250 -9.62 -0.56 2.80
N GLY A 251 -10.66 -0.84 2.03
CA GLY A 251 -11.94 -0.12 2.15
C GLY A 251 -12.76 -0.17 0.86
N HIS A 252 -13.54 0.89 0.64
CA HIS A 252 -14.33 1.08 -0.57
C HIS A 252 -13.42 1.42 -1.76
N GLY A 253 -13.02 0.41 -2.55
CA GLY A 253 -12.06 0.52 -3.64
C GLY A 253 -12.37 1.61 -4.65
N GLU A 254 -13.65 1.87 -4.95
CA GLU A 254 -14.12 2.90 -5.86
C GLU A 254 -13.65 4.30 -5.45
N TYR A 255 -13.64 4.59 -4.16
CA TYR A 255 -13.14 5.86 -3.64
C TYR A 255 -11.62 5.90 -3.62
N PHE A 256 -10.97 4.81 -3.22
CA PHE A 256 -9.51 4.71 -3.24
C PHE A 256 -8.93 4.92 -4.63
N ILE A 257 -9.57 4.36 -5.68
CA ILE A 257 -9.19 4.56 -7.09
C ILE A 257 -9.39 6.01 -7.52
N ARG A 258 -10.60 6.57 -7.31
CA ARG A 258 -10.97 7.91 -7.77
C ARG A 258 -10.11 9.00 -7.17
N TRP A 259 -9.67 8.84 -5.91
CA TRP A 259 -8.84 9.81 -5.19
C TRP A 259 -7.37 9.41 -5.12
N THR A 260 -6.96 8.31 -5.76
CA THR A 260 -5.57 7.82 -5.75
C THR A 260 -4.97 7.83 -4.34
N VAL A 261 -5.70 7.26 -3.38
CA VAL A 261 -5.50 7.44 -1.94
C VAL A 261 -4.08 7.18 -1.49
N ALA A 262 -3.48 6.05 -1.92
CA ALA A 262 -2.13 5.70 -1.50
C ALA A 262 -1.08 6.72 -2.00
N HIS A 263 -1.17 7.15 -3.26
CA HIS A 263 -0.27 8.15 -3.82
C HIS A 263 -0.51 9.54 -3.22
N GLN A 264 -1.76 9.92 -2.93
CA GLN A 264 -2.08 11.23 -2.34
C GLN A 264 -1.40 11.43 -0.99
N ILE A 265 -1.28 10.39 -0.16
CA ILE A 265 -0.55 10.44 1.12
C ILE A 265 0.93 10.80 0.87
N SER A 266 1.58 10.13 -0.08
CA SER A 266 2.97 10.44 -0.48
C SER A 266 3.12 11.89 -0.98
N VAL A 267 2.21 12.36 -1.82
CA VAL A 267 2.19 13.74 -2.35
C VAL A 267 2.09 14.79 -1.23
N LEU A 268 1.23 14.56 -0.22
CA LEU A 268 1.12 15.47 0.92
C LEU A 268 2.41 15.54 1.76
N MET A 269 3.11 14.41 1.90
CA MET A 269 4.42 14.39 2.55
C MET A 269 5.46 15.17 1.72
N GLU A 270 5.53 14.92 0.42
CA GLU A 270 6.52 15.51 -0.48
C GLU A 270 6.35 17.02 -0.64
N TYR A 271 5.13 17.48 -0.94
CA TYR A 271 4.88 18.87 -1.32
C TYR A 271 4.39 19.77 -0.19
N LYS A 272 3.79 19.19 0.88
CA LYS A 272 3.35 19.97 2.05
C LYS A 272 4.21 19.73 3.30
N GLY A 273 5.16 18.78 3.25
CA GLY A 273 6.02 18.46 4.39
C GLY A 273 5.25 17.84 5.58
N TYR A 274 4.12 17.19 5.31
CA TYR A 274 3.36 16.50 6.35
C TYR A 274 4.12 15.27 6.85
N SER A 275 3.97 14.94 8.13
CA SER A 275 4.34 13.62 8.61
C SER A 275 3.41 12.57 8.00
N VAL A 276 3.85 11.31 7.97
CA VAL A 276 3.03 10.21 7.44
C VAL A 276 1.67 10.11 8.15
N GLY A 277 1.63 10.35 9.46
CA GLY A 277 0.39 10.37 10.25
C GLY A 277 -0.54 11.53 9.85
N GLN A 278 0.01 12.75 9.67
CA GLN A 278 -0.78 13.91 9.22
C GLN A 278 -1.33 13.71 7.81
N ALA A 279 -0.51 13.16 6.89
CA ALA A 279 -0.94 12.91 5.52
C ALA A 279 -2.03 11.83 5.45
N ALA A 280 -1.86 10.73 6.18
CA ALA A 280 -2.85 9.67 6.26
C ALA A 280 -4.17 10.14 6.90
N ASP A 281 -4.11 10.93 7.98
CA ASP A 281 -5.29 11.50 8.64
C ASP A 281 -6.06 12.46 7.71
N GLU A 282 -5.35 13.33 7.00
CA GLU A 282 -5.94 14.26 6.04
C GLU A 282 -6.71 13.51 4.93
N VAL A 283 -6.12 12.43 4.39
CA VAL A 283 -6.74 11.69 3.30
C VAL A 283 -7.89 10.82 3.80
N ILE A 284 -7.70 10.08 4.90
CA ILE A 284 -8.68 9.09 5.37
C ILE A 284 -9.82 9.73 6.16
N ASN A 285 -9.50 10.64 7.10
CA ASN A 285 -10.50 11.19 8.02
C ASN A 285 -11.12 12.51 7.56
N LYS A 286 -10.60 13.11 6.46
CA LYS A 286 -11.20 14.31 5.87
C LYS A 286 -11.59 14.03 4.41
N THR A 287 -10.64 13.87 3.49
CA THR A 287 -10.95 13.74 2.06
C THR A 287 -11.92 12.60 1.78
N LEU A 288 -11.69 11.38 2.32
CA LEU A 288 -12.60 10.25 2.09
C LEU A 288 -13.95 10.44 2.80
N VAL A 289 -13.97 10.99 4.01
CA VAL A 289 -15.23 11.25 4.75
C VAL A 289 -16.09 12.25 4.01
N ASP A 290 -15.51 13.34 3.50
CA ASP A 290 -16.24 14.39 2.77
C ASP A 290 -16.93 13.86 1.50
N VAL A 291 -16.43 12.77 0.92
CA VAL A 291 -16.99 12.16 -0.29
C VAL A 291 -17.79 10.87 -0.01
N GLY A 292 -17.92 10.48 1.25
CA GLY A 292 -18.68 9.31 1.67
C GLY A 292 -17.92 7.98 1.52
N GLY A 293 -16.60 8.02 1.42
CA GLY A 293 -15.74 6.82 1.35
C GLY A 293 -15.37 6.30 2.74
N GLU A 294 -15.35 4.98 2.89
CA GLU A 294 -14.94 4.29 4.12
C GLU A 294 -13.72 3.41 3.88
N GLY A 295 -12.84 3.33 4.90
CA GLY A 295 -11.67 2.46 4.86
C GLY A 295 -10.54 2.93 5.76
N GLY A 296 -9.36 2.36 5.53
CA GLY A 296 -8.16 2.70 6.25
C GLY A 296 -6.90 2.39 5.47
N VAL A 297 -5.79 2.87 5.99
CA VAL A 297 -4.46 2.64 5.45
C VAL A 297 -3.49 2.25 6.55
N ILE A 298 -2.51 1.46 6.19
CA ILE A 298 -1.26 1.33 6.91
C ILE A 298 -0.15 2.00 6.11
N CYS A 299 0.73 2.70 6.79
CA CYS A 299 1.86 3.40 6.19
C CYS A 299 3.13 3.22 7.02
N LEU A 300 4.29 3.23 6.37
CA LEU A 300 5.59 3.51 7.00
C LEU A 300 6.25 4.67 6.28
N ASP A 301 6.82 5.63 7.03
CA ASP A 301 7.71 6.61 6.44
C ASP A 301 9.13 6.03 6.25
N ARG A 302 10.02 6.80 5.61
CA ARG A 302 11.42 6.41 5.36
C ARG A 302 12.25 6.16 6.63
N TYR A 303 11.73 6.53 7.81
CA TYR A 303 12.35 6.29 9.12
C TYR A 303 11.77 5.06 9.82
N GLY A 304 10.78 4.37 9.23
CA GLY A 304 10.08 3.23 9.81
C GLY A 304 8.97 3.59 10.79
N ARG A 305 8.58 4.87 10.89
CA ARG A 305 7.47 5.28 11.76
C ARG A 305 6.13 4.93 11.12
N PRO A 306 5.24 4.26 11.86
CA PRO A 306 3.97 3.81 11.33
C PRO A 306 2.91 4.91 11.35
N ALA A 307 1.96 4.81 10.40
CA ALA A 307 0.63 5.36 10.53
C ALA A 307 -0.40 4.27 10.19
N MET A 308 -1.38 4.10 11.06
CA MET A 308 -2.45 3.12 10.91
C MET A 308 -3.78 3.83 11.12
N VAL A 309 -4.31 4.42 10.06
CA VAL A 309 -5.45 5.35 10.11
C VAL A 309 -6.68 4.72 9.44
N THR A 310 -7.82 4.80 10.12
CA THR A 310 -9.11 4.34 9.56
C THR A 310 -10.25 5.26 9.99
N ASN A 311 -11.23 5.47 9.10
CA ASN A 311 -12.49 6.13 9.40
C ASN A 311 -13.63 5.14 9.73
N THR A 312 -13.33 3.83 9.73
CA THR A 312 -14.23 2.77 10.19
C THR A 312 -14.06 2.48 11.69
N ASN A 313 -14.92 1.64 12.28
CA ASN A 313 -14.86 1.28 13.70
C ASN A 313 -13.68 0.39 14.07
N GLY A 314 -13.06 -0.29 13.09
CA GLY A 314 -11.91 -1.14 13.32
C GLY A 314 -11.13 -1.45 12.06
N MET A 315 -9.87 -1.82 12.27
CA MET A 315 -8.96 -2.31 11.26
C MET A 315 -8.06 -3.36 11.93
N PHE A 316 -8.05 -4.57 11.41
CA PHE A 316 -7.09 -5.60 11.80
C PHE A 316 -5.69 -5.11 11.43
N ARG A 317 -4.81 -4.88 12.40
CA ARG A 317 -3.49 -4.29 12.15
C ARG A 317 -2.46 -4.75 13.14
N ALA A 318 -1.21 -4.80 12.70
CA ALA A 318 -0.07 -5.00 13.58
C ALA A 318 1.16 -4.22 13.10
N TYR A 319 2.08 -3.94 14.01
CA TYR A 319 3.33 -3.22 13.76
C TYR A 319 4.45 -3.76 14.63
N GLY A 320 5.67 -3.76 14.11
CA GLY A 320 6.89 -4.03 14.86
C GLY A 320 8.11 -3.40 14.21
N ASN A 321 9.16 -3.19 14.98
CA ASN A 321 10.43 -2.61 14.52
C ASN A 321 11.65 -3.21 15.22
N SER A 322 12.84 -2.74 14.83
CA SER A 322 14.16 -3.19 15.34
C SER A 322 14.41 -2.86 16.81
N GLU A 323 13.69 -1.90 17.38
CA GLU A 323 13.81 -1.52 18.80
C GLU A 323 12.89 -2.34 19.71
N GLY A 324 12.12 -3.28 19.14
CA GLY A 324 11.24 -4.16 19.91
C GLY A 324 9.85 -3.57 20.16
N GLU A 325 9.47 -2.46 19.52
CA GLU A 325 8.08 -2.04 19.51
C GLU A 325 7.22 -3.12 18.84
N HIS A 326 6.09 -3.42 19.47
CA HIS A 326 5.18 -4.46 19.01
C HIS A 326 3.73 -4.07 19.34
N LEU A 327 2.88 -4.07 18.33
CA LEU A 327 1.45 -3.77 18.45
C LEU A 327 0.63 -4.76 17.62
N VAL A 328 -0.44 -5.31 18.20
CA VAL A 328 -1.51 -6.02 17.49
C VAL A 328 -2.85 -5.46 17.95
N ALA A 329 -3.65 -4.94 17.03
CA ALA A 329 -4.92 -4.28 17.35
C ALA A 329 -6.01 -4.57 16.30
N ILE A 330 -7.27 -4.45 16.71
CA ILE A 330 -8.46 -4.64 15.85
C ILE A 330 -9.32 -3.37 15.85
N PHE A 331 -9.64 -2.85 17.03
CA PHE A 331 -10.50 -1.68 17.20
C PHE A 331 -9.70 -0.38 17.31
N LYS A 332 -10.38 0.76 17.14
CA LYS A 332 -9.81 2.09 17.38
C LYS A 332 -9.36 2.27 18.81
#